data_95e6c376091886c9eb8b9291c410defc
#
_entry.id   95e6c376091886c9eb8b9291c410defc
#
_cell.length_a   1.000
_cell.length_b   1.000
_cell.length_c   1.000
_cell.angle_alpha   90.00
_cell.angle_beta   90.00
_cell.angle_gamma   90.00
#
_symmetry.space_group_name_H-M   'P 1'
#
loop_
_entity.id
_entity.type
_entity.pdbx_description
1 polymer ?
#
loop_
_entity_poly.entity_id
_entity_poly.type
_entity_poly.pdbx_seq_one_letter_code
_entity_poly.pdbx_strand_id
1 'polypeptide(L)'
;RERIRVDGEMIPKQKVVNFVDKHRDKMTELGLSFFEMTAALAFDYFAQSDVEVAVIETGLGGRLDATNILLPIVSVVTNVGLEHTALLGDTLAKIAAEKAGIIKKSIPFVLGEANAAYDAVFEQVAAANKTRVVYAEREFACEGHELCGDRQHFRMVRRRDGHVLDF
;
A
#
# COMPACT_ATOMS: atom_id res chain seq x y z
N ARG A 1 6.37 16.38 -4.98
CA ARG A 1 6.33 16.63 -3.52
C ARG A 1 5.02 16.16 -2.89
N GLU A 2 3.93 16.29 -3.60
CA GLU A 2 2.57 15.99 -3.12
C GLU A 2 2.38 14.54 -2.65
N ARG A 3 3.21 13.63 -3.15
CA ARG A 3 3.19 12.20 -2.80
C ARG A 3 3.89 11.87 -1.48
N ILE A 4 4.69 12.79 -0.93
CA ILE A 4 5.42 12.58 0.33
C ILE A 4 4.95 13.63 1.33
N ARG A 5 4.26 13.17 2.36
CA ARG A 5 3.65 14.03 3.38
C ARG A 5 3.92 13.51 4.78
N VAL A 6 4.06 14.41 5.72
CA VAL A 6 4.07 14.13 7.16
C VAL A 6 3.02 15.05 7.79
N ASP A 7 2.06 14.48 8.52
CA ASP A 7 0.95 15.20 9.15
C ASP A 7 0.18 16.12 8.18
N GLY A 8 -0.03 15.62 6.94
CA GLY A 8 -0.71 16.36 5.88
C GLY A 8 0.16 17.36 5.11
N GLU A 9 1.31 17.74 5.63
CA GLU A 9 2.23 18.71 5.01
C GLU A 9 3.18 18.04 4.01
N MET A 10 3.31 18.64 2.83
CA MET A 10 4.23 18.15 1.79
C MET A 10 5.69 18.30 2.22
N ILE A 11 6.52 17.32 1.87
CA ILE A 11 7.98 17.41 2.05
C ILE A 11 8.51 18.78 1.58
N PRO A 12 9.32 19.50 2.37
CA PRO A 12 9.91 20.78 2.02
C PRO A 12 10.79 20.68 0.77
N LYS A 13 10.73 21.68 -0.10
CA LYS A 13 11.58 21.73 -1.33
C LYS A 13 13.06 21.53 -1.01
N GLN A 14 13.55 22.15 0.06
CA GLN A 14 14.95 22.06 0.46
C GLN A 14 15.37 20.63 0.82
N LYS A 15 14.49 19.82 1.43
CA LYS A 15 14.77 18.42 1.72
C LYS A 15 14.96 17.60 0.43
N VAL A 16 14.14 17.87 -0.58
CA VAL A 16 14.29 17.24 -1.91
C VAL A 16 15.63 17.61 -2.55
N VAL A 17 15.97 18.90 -2.57
CA VAL A 17 17.23 19.38 -3.14
C VAL A 17 18.42 18.75 -2.42
N ASN A 18 18.45 18.80 -1.10
CA ASN A 18 19.54 18.26 -0.28
C ASN A 18 19.73 16.74 -0.51
N PHE A 19 18.62 16.00 -0.61
CA PHE A 19 18.67 14.56 -0.89
C PHE A 19 19.27 14.28 -2.27
N VAL A 20 18.78 14.99 -3.30
CA VAL A 20 19.27 14.82 -4.68
C VAL A 20 20.75 15.18 -4.77
N ASP A 21 21.17 16.32 -4.18
CA ASP A 21 22.57 16.74 -4.23
C ASP A 21 23.49 15.74 -3.51
N LYS A 22 23.06 15.21 -2.38
CA LYS A 22 23.81 14.22 -1.60
C LYS A 22 23.96 12.88 -2.31
N HIS A 23 22.93 12.43 -3.05
CA HIS A 23 22.84 11.08 -3.59
C HIS A 23 22.92 11.01 -5.12
N ARG A 24 23.09 12.13 -5.82
CA ARG A 24 23.08 12.24 -7.29
C ARG A 24 23.96 11.21 -7.99
N ASP A 25 25.23 11.16 -7.60
CA ASP A 25 26.21 10.28 -8.24
C ASP A 25 25.82 8.81 -8.08
N LYS A 26 25.38 8.44 -6.87
CA LYS A 26 24.97 7.05 -6.58
C LYS A 26 23.69 6.67 -7.31
N MET A 27 22.69 7.57 -7.37
CA MET A 27 21.47 7.34 -8.12
C MET A 27 21.76 7.18 -9.63
N THR A 28 22.69 7.97 -10.17
CA THR A 28 23.11 7.87 -11.57
C THR A 28 23.88 6.57 -11.84
N GLU A 29 24.82 6.20 -10.97
CA GLU A 29 25.58 4.95 -11.06
C GLU A 29 24.65 3.72 -11.09
N LEU A 30 23.63 3.72 -10.24
CA LEU A 30 22.66 2.62 -10.12
C LEU A 30 21.58 2.65 -11.22
N GLY A 31 21.45 3.72 -11.98
CA GLY A 31 20.45 3.87 -13.03
C GLY A 31 19.00 3.86 -12.47
N LEU A 32 18.79 4.44 -11.26
CA LEU A 32 17.50 4.38 -10.60
C LEU A 32 16.41 5.09 -11.41
N SER A 33 15.24 4.47 -11.48
CA SER A 33 14.03 5.10 -12.00
C SER A 33 13.57 6.26 -11.11
N PHE A 34 12.73 7.13 -11.66
CA PHE A 34 12.15 8.23 -10.88
C PHE A 34 11.35 7.73 -9.66
N PHE A 35 10.67 6.60 -9.79
CA PHE A 35 9.90 6.03 -8.68
C PHE A 35 10.82 5.50 -7.58
N GLU A 36 11.89 4.77 -7.92
CA GLU A 36 12.89 4.28 -6.96
C GLU A 36 13.56 5.42 -6.20
N MET A 37 13.95 6.50 -6.91
CA MET A 37 14.48 7.71 -6.28
C MET A 37 13.46 8.36 -5.33
N THR A 38 12.18 8.39 -5.72
CA THR A 38 11.10 8.96 -4.90
C THR A 38 10.84 8.11 -3.66
N ALA A 39 10.85 6.79 -3.77
CA ALA A 39 10.69 5.88 -2.64
C ALA A 39 11.85 6.03 -1.65
N ALA A 40 13.09 6.07 -2.14
CA ALA A 40 14.28 6.29 -1.30
C ALA A 40 14.22 7.64 -0.56
N LEU A 41 13.83 8.72 -1.26
CA LEU A 41 13.62 10.03 -0.65
C LEU A 41 12.52 9.99 0.43
N ALA A 42 11.43 9.29 0.19
CA ALA A 42 10.34 9.17 1.17
C ALA A 42 10.82 8.48 2.45
N PHE A 43 11.54 7.36 2.31
CA PHE A 43 12.07 6.63 3.47
C PHE A 43 13.10 7.44 4.26
N ASP A 44 14.02 8.13 3.57
CA ASP A 44 14.99 9.01 4.22
C ASP A 44 14.29 10.16 4.96
N TYR A 45 13.27 10.77 4.35
CA TYR A 45 12.54 11.86 4.95
C TYR A 45 11.71 11.41 6.16
N PHE A 46 11.02 10.26 6.08
CA PHE A 46 10.25 9.73 7.21
C PHE A 46 11.15 9.35 8.38
N ALA A 47 12.31 8.74 8.12
CA ALA A 47 13.30 8.46 9.16
C ALA A 47 13.84 9.73 9.84
N GLN A 48 14.07 10.81 9.07
CA GLN A 48 14.51 12.09 9.63
C GLN A 48 13.41 12.85 10.36
N SER A 49 12.15 12.57 10.06
CA SER A 49 10.97 13.22 10.68
C SER A 49 10.47 12.47 11.91
N ASP A 50 11.09 11.33 12.25
CA ASP A 50 10.75 10.50 13.42
C ASP A 50 9.25 10.15 13.46
N VAL A 51 8.70 9.75 12.31
CA VAL A 51 7.27 9.42 12.18
C VAL A 51 6.94 8.15 12.98
N GLU A 52 5.83 8.16 13.72
CA GLU A 52 5.36 7.00 14.48
C GLU A 52 4.75 5.92 13.56
N VAL A 53 4.08 6.35 12.49
CA VAL A 53 3.42 5.47 11.52
C VAL A 53 3.65 6.01 10.12
N ALA A 54 4.03 5.13 9.18
CA ALA A 54 4.11 5.45 7.76
C ALA A 54 3.12 4.61 6.97
N VAL A 55 2.31 5.27 6.14
CA VAL A 55 1.43 4.62 5.15
C VAL A 55 2.14 4.68 3.80
N ILE A 56 2.50 3.51 3.26
CA ILE A 56 3.27 3.39 2.03
C ILE A 56 2.43 2.72 0.96
N GLU A 57 2.18 3.43 -0.13
CA GLU A 57 1.51 2.90 -1.31
C GLU A 57 2.53 2.36 -2.31
N THR A 58 2.30 1.14 -2.83
CA THR A 58 3.11 0.57 -3.91
C THR A 58 2.88 1.35 -5.22
N GLY A 59 3.92 1.51 -6.01
CA GLY A 59 3.80 2.20 -7.30
C GLY A 59 3.17 1.32 -8.37
N LEU A 60 3.56 0.04 -8.42
CA LEU A 60 3.07 -0.92 -9.41
C LEU A 60 3.17 -2.35 -8.91
N GLY A 61 2.06 -3.08 -8.96
CA GLY A 61 2.02 -4.48 -8.55
C GLY A 61 2.27 -4.64 -7.05
N GLY A 62 3.42 -5.15 -6.67
CA GLY A 62 3.83 -5.33 -5.26
C GLY A 62 5.15 -6.08 -5.12
N ARG A 63 5.27 -7.28 -5.70
CA ARG A 63 6.41 -8.18 -5.54
C ARG A 63 7.76 -7.53 -5.86
N LEU A 64 7.85 -6.81 -6.96
CA LEU A 64 9.07 -6.13 -7.44
C LEU A 64 9.02 -4.61 -7.26
N ASP A 65 8.03 -4.10 -6.50
CA ASP A 65 7.94 -2.67 -6.25
C ASP A 65 9.08 -2.18 -5.35
N ALA A 66 9.58 -0.98 -5.63
CA ALA A 66 10.67 -0.37 -4.87
C ALA A 66 10.34 -0.18 -3.37
N THR A 67 9.03 -0.08 -3.04
CA THR A 67 8.59 0.03 -1.65
C THR A 67 8.59 -1.31 -0.91
N ASN A 68 8.68 -2.45 -1.63
CA ASN A 68 8.53 -3.78 -1.04
C ASN A 68 9.75 -4.27 -0.23
N ILE A 69 10.73 -3.41 0.00
CA ILE A 69 11.85 -3.64 0.92
C ILE A 69 11.43 -3.54 2.40
N LEU A 70 10.25 -3.01 2.66
CA LEU A 70 9.73 -2.79 4.02
C LEU A 70 9.30 -4.09 4.71
N LEU A 71 9.39 -4.09 6.05
CA LEU A 71 8.69 -5.02 6.91
C LEU A 71 7.54 -4.26 7.59
N PRO A 72 6.30 -4.35 7.06
CA PRO A 72 5.18 -3.57 7.56
C PRO A 72 4.58 -4.18 8.82
N ILE A 73 3.77 -3.40 9.56
CA ILE A 73 2.92 -3.91 10.65
C ILE A 73 1.62 -4.54 10.12
N VAL A 74 1.20 -4.14 8.92
CA VAL A 74 0.07 -4.72 8.17
C VAL A 74 0.28 -4.47 6.69
N SER A 75 -0.07 -5.46 5.85
CA SER A 75 -0.14 -5.30 4.39
C SER A 75 -1.59 -5.28 3.94
N VAL A 76 -1.92 -4.43 2.98
CA VAL A 76 -3.28 -4.26 2.48
C VAL A 76 -3.29 -4.29 0.96
N VAL A 77 -4.20 -5.07 0.38
CA VAL A 77 -4.60 -4.94 -1.04
C VAL A 77 -6.07 -4.54 -1.05
N THR A 78 -6.38 -3.39 -1.62
CA THR A 78 -7.76 -2.87 -1.65
C THR A 78 -8.65 -3.68 -2.58
N ASN A 79 -8.22 -3.83 -3.82
CA ASN A 79 -8.88 -4.65 -4.84
C ASN A 79 -7.87 -5.09 -5.93
N VAL A 80 -8.35 -5.91 -6.87
CA VAL A 80 -7.58 -6.34 -8.04
C VAL A 80 -8.40 -6.06 -9.28
N GLY A 81 -7.90 -5.17 -10.15
CA GLY A 81 -8.47 -4.86 -11.46
C GLY A 81 -7.54 -5.25 -12.61
N LEU A 82 -8.06 -5.29 -13.83
CA LEU A 82 -7.27 -5.48 -15.05
C LEU A 82 -6.55 -4.18 -15.42
N GLU A 83 -5.49 -3.88 -14.67
CA GLU A 83 -4.66 -2.70 -14.85
C GLU A 83 -3.23 -3.11 -15.19
N HIS A 84 -2.52 -2.27 -15.96
CA HIS A 84 -1.12 -2.52 -16.31
C HIS A 84 -0.84 -3.93 -16.86
N THR A 85 -1.77 -4.47 -17.64
CA THR A 85 -1.76 -5.87 -18.11
C THR A 85 -0.50 -6.25 -18.89
N ALA A 86 0.14 -5.29 -19.57
CA ALA A 86 1.40 -5.49 -20.27
C ALA A 86 2.58 -5.82 -19.31
N LEU A 87 2.49 -5.46 -18.03
CA LEU A 87 3.56 -5.65 -17.04
C LEU A 87 3.19 -6.67 -15.97
N LEU A 88 1.94 -6.65 -15.50
CA LEU A 88 1.48 -7.48 -14.38
C LEU A 88 0.81 -8.79 -14.83
N GLY A 89 0.48 -8.90 -16.13
CA GLY A 89 -0.22 -10.05 -16.71
C GLY A 89 -1.66 -9.74 -17.09
N ASP A 90 -2.22 -10.60 -17.91
CA ASP A 90 -3.48 -10.45 -18.64
C ASP A 90 -4.70 -11.06 -17.91
N THR A 91 -4.51 -11.53 -16.68
CA THR A 91 -5.59 -12.11 -15.85
C THR A 91 -5.56 -11.55 -14.43
N LEU A 92 -6.74 -11.50 -13.79
CA LEU A 92 -6.83 -11.09 -12.37
C LEU A 92 -5.93 -11.94 -11.46
N ALA A 93 -5.82 -13.24 -11.71
CA ALA A 93 -4.96 -14.13 -10.92
C ALA A 93 -3.47 -13.79 -11.05
N LYS A 94 -2.99 -13.42 -12.25
CA LYS A 94 -1.60 -12.98 -12.46
C LYS A 94 -1.32 -11.66 -11.74
N ILE A 95 -2.21 -10.69 -11.88
CA ILE A 95 -2.11 -9.40 -11.21
C ILE A 95 -2.15 -9.57 -9.68
N ALA A 96 -3.04 -10.43 -9.19
CA ALA A 96 -3.10 -10.78 -7.77
C ALA A 96 -1.80 -11.40 -7.25
N ALA A 97 -1.14 -12.27 -8.04
CA ALA A 97 0.14 -12.85 -7.68
C ALA A 97 1.25 -11.80 -7.50
N GLU A 98 1.29 -10.79 -8.38
CA GLU A 98 2.22 -9.66 -8.22
C GLU A 98 1.89 -8.80 -6.98
N LYS A 99 0.60 -8.51 -6.74
CA LYS A 99 0.17 -7.77 -5.55
C LYS A 99 0.41 -8.57 -4.26
N ALA A 100 0.21 -9.89 -4.27
CA ALA A 100 0.44 -10.77 -3.12
C ALA A 100 1.92 -10.78 -2.65
N GLY A 101 2.85 -10.32 -3.47
CA GLY A 101 4.26 -10.16 -3.11
C GLY A 101 4.53 -9.21 -1.93
N ILE A 102 3.56 -8.39 -1.52
CA ILE A 102 3.67 -7.55 -0.32
C ILE A 102 3.33 -8.29 0.98
N ILE A 103 2.81 -9.52 0.89
CA ILE A 103 2.52 -10.33 2.08
C ILE A 103 3.84 -10.78 2.70
N LYS A 104 4.04 -10.48 3.98
CA LYS A 104 5.26 -10.81 4.72
C LYS A 104 4.97 -11.85 5.79
N LYS A 105 6.02 -12.57 6.16
CA LYS A 105 5.94 -13.67 7.13
C LYS A 105 5.40 -13.20 8.48
N SER A 106 4.32 -13.83 8.92
CA SER A 106 3.64 -13.57 10.19
C SER A 106 3.10 -12.13 10.35
N ILE A 107 3.00 -11.38 9.26
CA ILE A 107 2.41 -10.04 9.26
C ILE A 107 0.94 -10.15 8.86
N PRO A 108 0.01 -9.49 9.55
CA PRO A 108 -1.40 -9.43 9.17
C PRO A 108 -1.57 -8.94 7.73
N PHE A 109 -2.43 -9.61 6.97
CA PHE A 109 -2.76 -9.21 5.60
C PHE A 109 -4.25 -8.99 5.44
N VAL A 110 -4.64 -7.87 4.86
CA VAL A 110 -6.03 -7.48 4.61
C VAL A 110 -6.27 -7.42 3.10
N LEU A 111 -7.34 -8.06 2.66
CA LEU A 111 -7.89 -7.95 1.30
C LEU A 111 -9.23 -7.21 1.37
N GLY A 112 -9.36 -6.10 0.65
CA GLY A 112 -10.56 -5.26 0.67
C GLY A 112 -11.77 -5.98 0.09
N GLU A 113 -11.63 -6.51 -1.12
CA GLU A 113 -12.69 -7.20 -1.87
C GLU A 113 -12.35 -8.67 -2.10
N ALA A 114 -13.27 -9.57 -1.81
CA ALA A 114 -13.16 -10.98 -2.17
C ALA A 114 -13.59 -11.21 -3.62
N ASN A 115 -12.89 -12.11 -4.33
CA ASN A 115 -13.28 -12.51 -5.66
C ASN A 115 -12.74 -13.91 -5.98
N ALA A 116 -13.62 -14.79 -6.43
CA ALA A 116 -13.28 -16.17 -6.76
C ALA A 116 -12.15 -16.30 -7.81
N ALA A 117 -11.93 -15.27 -8.63
CA ALA A 117 -10.86 -15.27 -9.63
C ALA A 117 -9.46 -15.14 -9.03
N TYR A 118 -9.32 -14.66 -7.79
CA TYR A 118 -8.00 -14.43 -7.19
C TYR A 118 -7.87 -14.77 -5.69
N ASP A 119 -8.94 -15.06 -4.96
CA ASP A 119 -8.89 -15.38 -3.53
C ASP A 119 -7.89 -16.48 -3.22
N ALA A 120 -7.90 -17.58 -4.00
CA ALA A 120 -7.00 -18.70 -3.82
C ALA A 120 -5.52 -18.31 -3.95
N VAL A 121 -5.18 -17.30 -4.75
CA VAL A 121 -3.80 -16.80 -4.88
C VAL A 121 -3.34 -16.16 -3.57
N PHE A 122 -4.15 -15.27 -3.00
CA PHE A 122 -3.81 -14.61 -1.74
C PHE A 122 -3.79 -15.60 -0.57
N GLU A 123 -4.73 -16.54 -0.51
CA GLU A 123 -4.77 -17.58 0.53
C GLU A 123 -3.52 -18.46 0.51
N GLN A 124 -3.08 -18.90 -0.68
CA GLN A 124 -1.87 -19.70 -0.85
C GLN A 124 -0.62 -18.94 -0.38
N VAL A 125 -0.46 -17.69 -0.80
CA VAL A 125 0.69 -16.85 -0.42
C VAL A 125 0.67 -16.52 1.07
N ALA A 126 -0.49 -16.22 1.63
CA ALA A 126 -0.65 -15.99 3.07
C ALA A 126 -0.29 -17.23 3.90
N ALA A 127 -0.77 -18.41 3.52
CA ALA A 127 -0.44 -19.66 4.19
C ALA A 127 1.07 -19.94 4.15
N ALA A 128 1.72 -19.75 2.99
CA ALA A 128 3.17 -19.90 2.84
C ALA A 128 3.96 -18.94 3.75
N ASN A 129 3.40 -17.74 4.02
CA ASN A 129 3.97 -16.73 4.90
C ASN A 129 3.50 -16.87 6.38
N LYS A 130 2.83 -17.96 6.75
CA LYS A 130 2.33 -18.21 8.11
C LYS A 130 1.43 -17.08 8.63
N THR A 131 0.62 -16.52 7.75
CA THR A 131 -0.43 -15.54 8.05
C THR A 131 -1.73 -15.99 7.41
N ARG A 132 -2.78 -15.22 7.62
CA ARG A 132 -4.11 -15.48 7.03
C ARG A 132 -4.60 -14.23 6.29
N VAL A 133 -5.48 -14.44 5.33
CA VAL A 133 -6.22 -13.34 4.70
C VAL A 133 -7.36 -12.90 5.62
N VAL A 134 -7.43 -11.61 5.90
CA VAL A 134 -8.58 -10.97 6.52
C VAL A 134 -9.33 -10.23 5.41
N TYR A 135 -10.54 -10.65 5.11
CA TYR A 135 -11.38 -10.02 4.10
C TYR A 135 -12.17 -8.86 4.73
N ALA A 136 -11.83 -7.62 4.36
CA ALA A 136 -12.43 -6.44 4.97
C ALA A 136 -13.95 -6.41 4.78
N GLU A 137 -14.49 -6.75 3.62
CA GLU A 137 -15.92 -6.80 3.33
C GLU A 137 -16.67 -7.88 4.14
N ARG A 138 -15.96 -8.94 4.61
CA ARG A 138 -16.57 -9.97 5.49
C ARG A 138 -16.59 -9.54 6.94
N GLU A 139 -15.67 -8.67 7.34
CA GLU A 139 -15.57 -8.15 8.71
C GLU A 139 -16.41 -6.90 8.93
N PHE A 140 -16.55 -6.06 7.90
CA PHE A 140 -17.25 -4.78 7.97
C PHE A 140 -18.27 -4.61 6.86
N ALA A 141 -19.33 -3.84 7.15
CA ALA A 141 -20.28 -3.35 6.17
C ALA A 141 -20.29 -1.82 6.18
N CYS A 142 -20.32 -1.21 5.00
CA CYS A 142 -20.63 0.21 4.87
C CYS A 142 -22.15 0.35 4.78
N GLU A 143 -22.79 0.90 5.81
CA GLU A 143 -24.24 1.09 5.85
C GLU A 143 -24.69 2.43 5.27
N GLY A 144 -23.77 3.37 5.12
CA GLY A 144 -24.05 4.68 4.52
C GLY A 144 -22.81 5.49 4.29
N HIS A 145 -22.90 6.39 3.33
CA HIS A 145 -21.93 7.45 3.13
C HIS A 145 -22.69 8.73 2.75
N GLU A 146 -22.22 9.85 3.26
CA GLU A 146 -22.76 11.17 2.96
C GLU A 146 -21.65 12.13 2.58
N LEU A 147 -21.92 12.99 1.58
CA LEU A 147 -21.04 14.09 1.21
C LEU A 147 -21.44 15.33 2.00
N CYS A 148 -20.54 15.81 2.85
CA CYS A 148 -20.74 17.03 3.64
C CYS A 148 -19.69 18.08 3.24
N GLY A 149 -20.01 18.88 2.22
CA GLY A 149 -19.09 19.85 1.64
C GLY A 149 -17.91 19.17 0.94
N ASP A 150 -16.70 19.34 1.46
CA ASP A 150 -15.45 18.76 0.97
C ASP A 150 -15.05 17.45 1.68
N ARG A 151 -15.90 16.95 2.59
CA ARG A 151 -15.68 15.74 3.37
C ARG A 151 -16.70 14.67 3.03
N GLN A 152 -16.28 13.41 3.18
CA GLN A 152 -17.17 12.25 3.17
C GLN A 152 -17.26 11.68 4.57
N HIS A 153 -18.50 11.37 5.01
CA HIS A 153 -18.74 10.61 6.22
C HIS A 153 -19.12 9.20 5.84
N PHE A 154 -18.49 8.22 6.48
CA PHE A 154 -18.77 6.80 6.30
C PHE A 154 -19.25 6.21 7.60
N ARG A 155 -20.35 5.45 7.53
CA ARG A 155 -20.83 4.63 8.63
C ARG A 155 -20.46 3.18 8.35
N MET A 156 -19.50 2.66 9.11
CA MET A 156 -19.05 1.28 9.00
C MET A 156 -19.53 0.48 10.18
N VAL A 157 -20.05 -0.72 9.94
CA VAL A 157 -20.51 -1.63 11.00
C VAL A 157 -19.67 -2.90 10.96
N ARG A 158 -19.06 -3.22 12.09
CA ARG A 158 -18.34 -4.48 12.26
C ARG A 158 -19.35 -5.62 12.41
N ARG A 159 -19.33 -6.58 11.47
CA ARG A 159 -20.36 -7.62 11.35
C ARG A 159 -20.46 -8.54 12.55
N ARG A 160 -19.35 -8.84 13.24
CA ARG A 160 -19.31 -9.81 14.32
C ARG A 160 -20.05 -9.38 15.60
N ASP A 161 -20.16 -8.10 15.87
CA ASP A 161 -20.70 -7.56 17.13
C ASP A 161 -21.52 -6.27 16.96
N GLY A 162 -21.74 -5.83 15.73
CA GLY A 162 -22.52 -4.63 15.43
C GLY A 162 -21.86 -3.32 15.85
N HIS A 163 -20.56 -3.33 16.20
CA HIS A 163 -19.87 -2.10 16.58
C HIS A 163 -19.82 -1.12 15.42
N VAL A 164 -20.28 0.10 15.66
CA VAL A 164 -20.35 1.17 14.66
C VAL A 164 -19.09 2.03 14.74
N LEU A 165 -18.54 2.34 13.59
CA LEU A 165 -17.42 3.26 13.39
C LEU A 165 -17.91 4.34 12.41
N ASP A 166 -17.85 5.59 12.83
CA ASP A 166 -18.16 6.76 12.01
C ASP A 166 -16.84 7.52 11.72
N PHE A 167 -16.59 7.76 10.41
CA PHE A 167 -15.36 8.42 9.93
C PHE A 167 -15.66 9.69 9.15
#